data_c7caa1250e3ed2e6937b6d620ff31c13
#
_entry.id   c7caa1250e3ed2e6937b6d620ff31c13
#
_cell.length_a   1.000
_cell.length_b   1.000
_cell.length_c   1.000
_cell.angle_alpha   90.00
_cell.angle_beta   90.00
_cell.angle_gamma   90.00
#
_symmetry.space_group_name_H-M   'P 1'
#
loop_
_entity.id
_entity.type
_entity.pdbx_description
1 polymer ?
#
loop_
_entity_poly.entity_id
_entity_poly.type
_entity_poly.pdbx_seq_one_letter_code
_entity_poly.pdbx_strand_id
1 'polypeptide(L)'
;MKKLMFFAALAAAGCLFGAQPALDTFISHRGESVDAPENTLPAYKTAVDRGFGFECDIYLSADKRVFTFHDENLKRTSGGTCTKKCSEANWETEISRLDVGGWGKWKGSKFSPTRPALLEEVLELAVDGRQIYVEVKPGPEIVPYVKEIFAKQKKATPKNTLFISFNRKSCAELKRLMPEYKVYWLTGSKLGRGKDAKSITTDYVIKALQETKADGVDCQFNGDIITADFIKTIRDAGYEFHAWTIDNLKQSLLAFERGAQTVTTNCAKKQLDEFKASAK
;
A
#
# COMPACT_ATOMS: atom_id res chain seq x y z
N MET A 1 -58.95 -35.37 5.91
CA MET A 1 -58.78 -33.89 5.94
C MET A 1 -57.34 -33.58 6.39
N LYS A 2 -56.43 -33.34 5.45
CA LYS A 2 -55.05 -32.97 5.69
C LYS A 2 -54.91 -31.46 5.48
N LYS A 3 -54.64 -30.71 6.54
CA LYS A 3 -54.34 -29.27 6.47
C LYS A 3 -52.92 -29.13 5.98
N LEU A 4 -52.75 -28.55 4.82
CA LEU A 4 -51.48 -28.06 4.26
C LEU A 4 -51.16 -26.73 4.95
N MET A 5 -50.11 -26.66 5.76
CA MET A 5 -49.55 -25.42 6.29
C MET A 5 -48.52 -24.89 5.25
N PHE A 6 -48.88 -23.81 4.59
CA PHE A 6 -47.94 -23.00 3.84
C PHE A 6 -47.08 -22.20 4.81
N PHE A 7 -45.82 -22.52 4.91
CA PHE A 7 -44.82 -21.62 5.51
C PHE A 7 -44.41 -20.60 4.47
N ALA A 8 -44.89 -19.38 4.61
CA ALA A 8 -44.38 -18.22 3.88
C ALA A 8 -42.97 -17.91 4.41
N ALA A 9 -41.97 -18.18 3.64
CA ALA A 9 -40.61 -17.70 3.89
C ALA A 9 -40.59 -16.18 3.62
N LEU A 10 -40.68 -15.38 4.66
CA LEU A 10 -40.45 -13.96 4.63
C LEU A 10 -38.93 -13.78 4.42
N ALA A 11 -38.53 -13.53 3.19
CA ALA A 11 -37.15 -13.09 2.90
C ALA A 11 -36.95 -11.72 3.53
N ALA A 12 -36.28 -11.69 4.66
CA ALA A 12 -35.79 -10.48 5.26
C ALA A 12 -34.70 -9.92 4.31
N ALA A 13 -35.08 -8.96 3.48
CA ALA A 13 -34.14 -8.05 2.85
C ALA A 13 -33.53 -7.18 3.98
N GLY A 14 -32.57 -7.75 4.69
CA GLY A 14 -31.74 -7.01 5.62
C GLY A 14 -30.94 -5.99 4.81
N CYS A 15 -31.20 -4.71 5.05
CA CYS A 15 -30.35 -3.63 4.60
C CYS A 15 -28.89 -3.96 4.98
N LEU A 16 -28.10 -4.32 4.00
CA LEU A 16 -26.65 -4.32 4.07
C LEU A 16 -26.16 -2.86 4.08
N PHE A 17 -26.49 -2.11 5.13
CA PHE A 17 -25.62 -1.02 5.54
C PHE A 17 -24.37 -1.69 6.09
N GLY A 18 -23.34 -1.70 5.24
CA GLY A 18 -22.12 -2.44 5.47
C GLY A 18 -21.50 -2.12 6.82
N ALA A 19 -20.90 -3.15 7.41
CA ALA A 19 -20.09 -2.98 8.61
C ALA A 19 -19.16 -1.78 8.42
N GLN A 20 -19.04 -0.97 9.46
CA GLN A 20 -18.14 0.19 9.47
C GLN A 20 -16.75 -0.26 9.03
N PRO A 21 -16.10 0.39 8.02
CA PRO A 21 -14.75 0.02 7.64
C PRO A 21 -13.87 0.01 8.89
N ALA A 22 -13.26 -1.11 9.19
CA ALA A 22 -12.36 -1.20 10.32
C ALA A 22 -11.13 -0.32 10.05
N LEU A 23 -10.52 0.23 11.10
CA LEU A 23 -9.33 1.09 10.97
C LEU A 23 -8.20 0.40 10.21
N ASP A 24 -8.12 -0.91 10.27
CA ASP A 24 -7.13 -1.74 9.58
C ASP A 24 -7.39 -1.94 8.09
N THR A 25 -8.54 -1.48 7.56
CA THR A 25 -8.85 -1.54 6.13
C THR A 25 -8.32 -0.33 5.35
N PHE A 26 -7.99 0.78 6.03
CA PHE A 26 -7.31 1.92 5.43
C PHE A 26 -5.80 1.82 5.66
N ILE A 27 -5.04 1.95 4.58
CA ILE A 27 -3.57 1.99 4.60
C ILE A 27 -3.12 3.41 4.24
N SER A 28 -2.39 4.05 5.15
CA SER A 28 -1.89 5.42 4.94
C SER A 28 -0.73 5.42 3.96
N HIS A 29 -0.95 5.93 2.74
CA HIS A 29 0.01 5.96 1.63
C HIS A 29 1.22 6.83 1.96
N ARG A 30 2.41 6.23 2.03
CA ARG A 30 3.66 6.86 2.47
C ARG A 30 3.57 7.43 3.90
N GLY A 31 2.80 6.78 4.76
CA GLY A 31 2.34 7.30 6.04
C GLY A 31 1.17 8.28 5.88
N GLU A 32 0.83 9.04 6.92
CA GLU A 32 -0.18 10.11 6.85
C GLU A 32 0.36 11.32 6.08
N SER A 33 0.54 11.16 4.76
CA SER A 33 1.28 12.09 3.89
C SER A 33 0.59 13.44 3.65
N VAL A 34 -0.69 13.58 4.03
CA VAL A 34 -1.37 14.89 4.06
C VAL A 34 -0.92 15.72 5.26
N ASP A 35 -0.61 15.10 6.39
CA ASP A 35 -0.34 15.74 7.68
C ASP A 35 1.14 15.75 8.08
N ALA A 36 1.97 14.94 7.42
CA ALA A 36 3.42 14.89 7.59
C ALA A 36 4.13 14.60 6.26
N PRO A 37 5.42 14.91 6.09
CA PRO A 37 6.15 14.65 4.84
C PRO A 37 6.18 13.16 4.50
N GLU A 38 5.84 12.83 3.25
CA GLU A 38 5.78 11.46 2.74
C GLU A 38 7.06 10.66 2.99
N ASN A 39 6.92 9.36 3.25
CA ASN A 39 8.05 8.42 3.43
C ASN A 39 9.04 8.84 4.55
N THR A 40 8.51 9.39 5.64
CA THR A 40 9.30 9.79 6.82
C THR A 40 8.78 9.14 8.09
N LEU A 41 9.66 8.98 9.09
CA LEU A 41 9.24 8.46 10.39
C LEU A 41 8.10 9.27 11.03
N PRO A 42 8.06 10.62 10.96
CA PRO A 42 6.91 11.40 11.41
C PRO A 42 5.59 11.01 10.72
N ALA A 43 5.59 10.76 9.40
CA ALA A 43 4.39 10.35 8.67
C ALA A 43 3.90 8.96 9.09
N TYR A 44 4.81 7.98 9.21
CA TYR A 44 4.48 6.63 9.64
C TYR A 44 4.01 6.61 11.10
N LYS A 45 4.72 7.32 11.98
CA LYS A 45 4.30 7.44 13.37
C LYS A 45 2.91 8.06 13.50
N THR A 46 2.60 9.08 12.71
CA THR A 46 1.27 9.69 12.67
C THR A 46 0.19 8.69 12.27
N ALA A 47 0.46 7.81 11.30
CA ALA A 47 -0.46 6.74 10.90
C ALA A 47 -0.70 5.76 12.06
N VAL A 48 0.37 5.27 12.69
CA VAL A 48 0.30 4.33 13.82
C VAL A 48 -0.43 4.93 15.02
N ASP A 49 -0.11 6.17 15.40
CA ASP A 49 -0.75 6.87 16.52
C ASP A 49 -2.26 7.06 16.31
N ARG A 50 -2.71 7.11 15.04
CA ARG A 50 -4.12 7.18 14.64
C ARG A 50 -4.79 5.82 14.50
N GLY A 51 -4.06 4.74 14.65
CA GLY A 51 -4.55 3.37 14.55
C GLY A 51 -4.64 2.82 13.13
N PHE A 52 -3.94 3.43 12.15
CA PHE A 52 -3.86 2.94 10.77
C PHE A 52 -2.63 2.07 10.53
N GLY A 53 -2.74 1.18 9.54
CA GLY A 53 -1.59 0.66 8.84
C GLY A 53 -1.00 1.72 7.91
N PHE A 54 0.19 1.49 7.38
CA PHE A 54 0.81 2.40 6.44
C PHE A 54 1.56 1.67 5.33
N GLU A 55 1.74 2.38 4.24
CA GLU A 55 2.58 1.96 3.13
C GLU A 55 3.87 2.80 3.14
N CYS A 56 4.97 2.19 2.67
CA CYS A 56 6.27 2.85 2.49
C CYS A 56 6.98 2.33 1.23
N ASP A 57 7.56 3.25 0.46
CA ASP A 57 8.39 2.94 -0.70
C ASP A 57 9.84 2.72 -0.29
N ILE A 58 10.53 1.70 -0.81
CA ILE A 58 11.94 1.46 -0.49
C ILE A 58 12.85 1.45 -1.72
N TYR A 59 14.07 1.97 -1.52
CA TYR A 59 15.18 1.93 -2.46
C TYR A 59 16.45 1.38 -1.81
N LEU A 60 17.42 1.01 -2.66
CA LEU A 60 18.76 0.58 -2.26
C LEU A 60 19.76 1.68 -2.60
N SER A 61 20.57 2.13 -1.63
CA SER A 61 21.66 3.08 -1.84
C SER A 61 22.88 2.43 -2.51
N ALA A 62 23.85 3.24 -2.93
CA ALA A 62 25.11 2.75 -3.50
C ALA A 62 25.89 1.86 -2.52
N ASP A 63 25.91 2.22 -1.24
CA ASP A 63 26.53 1.48 -0.12
C ASP A 63 25.59 0.42 0.52
N LYS A 64 24.56 -0.01 -0.23
CA LYS A 64 23.68 -1.14 0.09
C LYS A 64 22.84 -0.97 1.37
N ARG A 65 22.46 0.25 1.72
CA ARG A 65 21.46 0.50 2.75
C ARG A 65 20.06 0.58 2.12
N VAL A 66 19.08 -0.04 2.74
CA VAL A 66 17.67 0.03 2.32
C VAL A 66 17.01 1.17 3.06
N PHE A 67 16.44 2.13 2.33
CA PHE A 67 15.86 3.34 2.89
C PHE A 67 14.56 3.73 2.21
N THR A 68 13.74 4.55 2.86
CA THR A 68 12.44 4.96 2.33
C THR A 68 12.52 6.19 1.45
N PHE A 69 12.03 6.04 0.22
CA PHE A 69 11.96 7.11 -0.77
C PHE A 69 11.03 6.71 -1.91
N HIS A 70 10.27 7.66 -2.50
CA HIS A 70 9.35 7.32 -3.60
C HIS A 70 9.96 7.41 -4.99
N ASP A 71 10.66 8.50 -5.28
CA ASP A 71 11.18 8.79 -6.62
C ASP A 71 12.49 8.03 -6.87
N GLU A 72 12.79 7.70 -8.13
CA GLU A 72 14.08 7.09 -8.50
C GLU A 72 15.28 8.00 -8.18
N ASN A 73 15.07 9.33 -8.17
CA ASN A 73 16.08 10.31 -7.82
C ASN A 73 15.70 11.14 -6.60
N LEU A 74 16.71 11.66 -5.94
CA LEU A 74 16.58 12.35 -4.65
C LEU A 74 16.08 13.81 -4.75
N LYS A 75 15.74 14.33 -5.96
CA LYS A 75 15.56 15.75 -6.23
C LYS A 75 14.34 16.37 -5.54
N ARG A 76 13.16 15.76 -5.69
CA ARG A 76 11.89 16.38 -5.32
C ARG A 76 11.80 16.65 -3.82
N THR A 77 11.94 15.61 -3.02
CA THR A 77 11.73 15.70 -1.56
C THR A 77 12.95 16.22 -0.81
N SER A 78 14.13 16.29 -1.44
CA SER A 78 15.29 17.03 -0.90
C SER A 78 15.24 18.55 -1.18
N GLY A 79 14.15 19.05 -1.78
CA GLY A 79 14.09 20.47 -2.19
C GLY A 79 15.11 20.86 -3.27
N GLY A 80 15.63 19.88 -4.02
CA GLY A 80 16.61 20.08 -5.08
C GLY A 80 18.07 20.09 -4.62
N THR A 81 18.35 19.83 -3.35
CA THR A 81 19.73 19.81 -2.81
C THR A 81 20.54 18.61 -3.29
N CYS A 82 19.87 17.51 -3.70
CA CYS A 82 20.50 16.36 -4.33
C CYS A 82 19.69 15.92 -5.55
N THR A 83 20.37 15.65 -6.69
CA THR A 83 19.73 15.23 -7.95
C THR A 83 20.12 13.82 -8.38
N LYS A 84 20.97 13.14 -7.61
CA LYS A 84 21.42 11.78 -7.89
C LYS A 84 20.26 10.78 -7.86
N LYS A 85 20.42 9.66 -8.54
CA LYS A 85 19.55 8.51 -8.33
C LYS A 85 19.79 7.90 -6.94
N CYS A 86 18.77 7.29 -6.38
CA CYS A 86 18.85 6.58 -5.12
C CYS A 86 19.98 5.54 -5.11
N SER A 87 20.16 4.80 -6.20
CA SER A 87 21.19 3.77 -6.36
C SER A 87 22.62 4.30 -6.55
N GLU A 88 22.78 5.60 -6.82
CA GLU A 88 24.08 6.27 -7.06
C GLU A 88 24.59 7.07 -5.87
N ALA A 89 23.73 7.28 -4.86
CA ALA A 89 24.08 8.04 -3.67
C ALA A 89 24.38 7.09 -2.49
N ASN A 90 25.40 7.44 -1.69
CA ASN A 90 25.72 6.71 -0.47
C ASN A 90 24.83 7.17 0.68
N TRP A 91 24.35 6.22 1.46
CA TRP A 91 23.60 6.53 2.66
C TRP A 91 24.44 7.31 3.68
N GLU A 92 25.60 6.79 4.02
CA GLU A 92 26.42 7.33 5.11
C GLU A 92 26.90 8.77 4.87
N THR A 93 27.19 9.13 3.63
CA THR A 93 27.80 10.42 3.31
C THR A 93 26.85 11.43 2.67
N GLU A 94 25.73 10.96 2.11
CA GLU A 94 24.85 11.81 1.29
C GLU A 94 23.38 11.70 1.76
N ILE A 95 22.74 10.53 1.64
CA ILE A 95 21.29 10.38 1.81
C ILE A 95 20.86 10.70 3.24
N SER A 96 21.61 10.23 4.25
CA SER A 96 21.32 10.46 5.67
C SER A 96 21.38 11.93 6.11
N ARG A 97 21.96 12.79 5.25
CA ARG A 97 22.12 14.23 5.52
C ARG A 97 21.09 15.10 4.80
N LEU A 98 20.23 14.50 3.95
CA LEU A 98 19.18 15.23 3.26
C LEU A 98 18.08 15.61 4.24
N ASP A 99 17.54 16.81 4.06
CA ASP A 99 16.27 17.19 4.68
C ASP A 99 15.13 16.89 3.70
N VAL A 100 14.35 15.86 4.00
CA VAL A 100 13.12 15.48 3.29
C VAL A 100 11.86 15.92 4.04
N GLY A 101 12.01 16.69 5.10
CA GLY A 101 10.93 17.28 5.89
C GLY A 101 10.66 18.76 5.58
N GLY A 102 11.52 19.41 4.77
CA GLY A 102 11.47 20.86 4.50
C GLY A 102 11.13 21.25 3.07
N TRP A 103 10.57 20.37 2.25
CA TRP A 103 10.26 20.64 0.83
C TRP A 103 8.79 20.99 0.59
N GLY A 104 8.51 21.63 -0.55
CA GLY A 104 7.14 21.94 -0.99
C GLY A 104 6.32 22.65 0.09
N LYS A 105 5.15 22.12 0.43
CA LYS A 105 4.26 22.65 1.47
C LYS A 105 4.83 22.56 2.89
N TRP A 106 5.87 21.77 3.08
CA TRP A 106 6.52 21.53 4.38
C TRP A 106 7.64 22.51 4.70
N LYS A 107 7.98 23.42 3.77
CA LYS A 107 9.02 24.42 3.96
C LYS A 107 8.72 25.28 5.19
N GLY A 108 9.68 25.33 6.14
CA GLY A 108 9.53 26.08 7.40
C GLY A 108 8.59 25.43 8.42
N SER A 109 8.16 24.19 8.18
CA SER A 109 7.34 23.45 9.14
C SER A 109 8.19 22.84 10.27
N LYS A 110 7.52 22.34 11.32
CA LYS A 110 8.15 21.61 12.43
C LYS A 110 8.85 20.31 12.01
N PHE A 111 8.67 19.86 10.78
CA PHE A 111 9.26 18.64 10.26
C PHE A 111 10.65 18.84 9.64
N SER A 112 11.09 20.07 9.47
CA SER A 112 12.44 20.38 9.00
C SER A 112 13.36 20.66 10.20
N PRO A 113 14.54 19.98 10.29
CA PRO A 113 15.01 18.94 9.39
C PRO A 113 14.46 17.54 9.72
N THR A 114 14.16 16.74 8.68
CA THR A 114 13.87 15.31 8.80
C THR A 114 14.63 14.57 7.70
N ARG A 115 15.44 13.58 8.05
CA ARG A 115 16.15 12.76 7.08
C ARG A 115 15.26 11.62 6.54
N PRO A 116 15.60 11.01 5.39
CA PRO A 116 15.02 9.72 4.99
C PRO A 116 15.19 8.67 6.10
N ALA A 117 14.31 7.69 6.19
CA ALA A 117 14.38 6.64 7.19
C ALA A 117 15.01 5.38 6.59
N LEU A 118 15.80 4.65 7.38
CA LEU A 118 16.18 3.29 7.05
C LEU A 118 14.99 2.34 7.22
N LEU A 119 14.93 1.28 6.42
CA LEU A 119 13.85 0.29 6.54
C LEU A 119 13.77 -0.30 7.94
N GLU A 120 14.90 -0.63 8.56
CA GLU A 120 14.94 -1.15 9.92
C GLU A 120 14.29 -0.21 10.95
N GLU A 121 14.42 1.10 10.78
CA GLU A 121 13.76 2.09 11.66
C GLU A 121 12.25 2.13 11.46
N VAL A 122 11.80 1.95 10.20
CA VAL A 122 10.36 1.88 9.86
C VAL A 122 9.73 0.64 10.46
N LEU A 123 10.40 -0.51 10.37
CA LEU A 123 9.91 -1.78 10.91
C LEU A 123 9.77 -1.78 12.44
N GLU A 124 10.51 -0.92 13.17
CA GLU A 124 10.32 -0.71 14.61
C GLU A 124 8.96 -0.10 14.98
N LEU A 125 8.25 0.50 14.00
CA LEU A 125 6.91 1.03 14.18
C LEU A 125 5.80 -0.02 13.99
N ALA A 126 6.15 -1.25 13.65
CA ALA A 126 5.18 -2.32 13.48
C ALA A 126 4.45 -2.62 14.79
N VAL A 127 3.13 -2.72 14.73
CA VAL A 127 2.24 -3.08 15.83
C VAL A 127 1.23 -4.13 15.38
N ASP A 128 0.80 -4.97 16.31
CA ASP A 128 -0.18 -6.00 16.01
C ASP A 128 -1.52 -5.39 15.55
N GLY A 129 -2.15 -6.05 14.57
CA GLY A 129 -3.41 -5.60 13.99
C GLY A 129 -3.30 -4.36 13.10
N ARG A 130 -2.08 -3.97 12.68
CA ARG A 130 -1.85 -2.91 11.70
C ARG A 130 -0.90 -3.40 10.64
N GLN A 131 -1.25 -3.20 9.37
CA GLN A 131 -0.45 -3.69 8.25
C GLN A 131 0.58 -2.66 7.81
N ILE A 132 1.82 -3.10 7.59
CA ILE A 132 2.85 -2.35 6.87
C ILE A 132 2.94 -2.92 5.45
N TYR A 133 2.71 -2.07 4.46
CA TYR A 133 2.90 -2.37 3.04
C TYR A 133 4.26 -1.83 2.62
N VAL A 134 5.19 -2.70 2.26
CA VAL A 134 6.54 -2.32 1.82
C VAL A 134 6.61 -2.39 0.31
N GLU A 135 6.57 -1.24 -0.37
CA GLU A 135 6.72 -1.18 -1.83
C GLU A 135 8.19 -1.28 -2.24
N VAL A 136 8.53 -2.37 -2.89
CA VAL A 136 9.85 -2.57 -3.51
C VAL A 136 9.87 -1.88 -4.87
N LYS A 137 10.53 -0.69 -4.94
CA LYS A 137 10.61 0.13 -6.17
C LYS A 137 11.64 -0.41 -7.17
N PRO A 138 12.86 -0.84 -6.74
CA PRO A 138 13.86 -1.35 -7.66
C PRO A 138 13.55 -2.76 -8.19
N GLY A 139 14.51 -3.31 -8.94
CA GLY A 139 14.51 -4.69 -9.37
C GLY A 139 14.74 -5.68 -8.22
N PRO A 140 14.84 -6.99 -8.54
CA PRO A 140 14.98 -8.05 -7.54
C PRO A 140 16.30 -8.00 -6.75
N GLU A 141 17.27 -7.21 -7.17
CA GLU A 141 18.60 -7.05 -6.55
C GLU A 141 18.55 -6.51 -5.12
N ILE A 142 17.47 -5.82 -4.71
CA ILE A 142 17.29 -5.32 -3.36
C ILE A 142 16.83 -6.42 -2.37
N VAL A 143 16.16 -7.47 -2.87
CA VAL A 143 15.45 -8.45 -2.03
C VAL A 143 16.37 -9.18 -1.03
N PRO A 144 17.62 -9.58 -1.39
CA PRO A 144 18.54 -10.16 -0.40
C PRO A 144 18.81 -9.25 0.80
N TYR A 145 18.96 -7.94 0.59
CA TYR A 145 19.19 -6.96 1.65
C TYR A 145 17.94 -6.78 2.53
N VAL A 146 16.76 -6.75 1.92
CA VAL A 146 15.48 -6.73 2.66
C VAL A 146 15.37 -7.97 3.54
N LYS A 147 15.64 -9.16 3.01
CA LYS A 147 15.63 -10.41 3.78
C LYS A 147 16.56 -10.36 5.00
N GLU A 148 17.79 -9.85 4.84
CA GLU A 148 18.74 -9.70 5.94
C GLU A 148 18.22 -8.75 7.05
N ILE A 149 17.55 -7.66 6.68
CA ILE A 149 16.94 -6.72 7.63
C ILE A 149 15.80 -7.42 8.38
N PHE A 150 14.90 -8.11 7.69
CA PHE A 150 13.78 -8.82 8.31
C PHE A 150 14.23 -9.97 9.21
N ALA A 151 15.35 -10.63 8.91
CA ALA A 151 15.92 -11.68 9.76
C ALA A 151 16.44 -11.16 11.11
N LYS A 152 16.78 -9.87 11.22
CA LYS A 152 17.36 -9.24 12.40
C LYS A 152 16.34 -8.53 13.29
N GLN A 153 15.20 -8.11 12.72
CA GLN A 153 14.16 -7.41 13.47
C GLN A 153 13.09 -8.37 13.98
N LYS A 154 12.26 -7.94 14.97
CA LYS A 154 11.28 -8.84 15.62
C LYS A 154 9.84 -8.35 15.56
N LYS A 155 9.62 -7.05 15.28
CA LYS A 155 8.28 -6.46 15.31
C LYS A 155 7.48 -6.67 14.02
N ALA A 156 8.14 -6.50 12.87
CA ALA A 156 7.51 -6.74 11.58
C ALA A 156 7.55 -8.24 11.25
N THR A 157 6.40 -8.84 11.15
CA THR A 157 6.20 -10.29 10.97
C THR A 157 5.26 -10.54 9.78
N PRO A 158 5.13 -11.77 9.27
CA PRO A 158 4.16 -12.08 8.23
C PRO A 158 2.70 -11.79 8.59
N LYS A 159 2.40 -11.54 9.88
CA LYS A 159 1.05 -11.19 10.34
C LYS A 159 0.71 -9.70 10.17
N ASN A 160 1.71 -8.84 10.22
CA ASN A 160 1.53 -7.39 10.19
C ASN A 160 2.34 -6.68 9.11
N THR A 161 3.03 -7.42 8.22
CA THR A 161 3.84 -6.84 7.15
C THR A 161 3.72 -7.67 5.88
N LEU A 162 3.63 -7.01 4.76
CA LEU A 162 3.60 -7.61 3.44
C LEU A 162 4.38 -6.74 2.44
N PHE A 163 4.62 -7.27 1.26
CA PHE A 163 5.35 -6.59 0.19
C PHE A 163 4.44 -6.30 -0.98
N ILE A 164 4.67 -5.17 -1.63
CA ILE A 164 4.04 -4.80 -2.89
C ILE A 164 5.11 -4.37 -3.91
N SER A 165 4.90 -4.60 -5.19
CA SER A 165 5.80 -4.11 -6.25
C SER A 165 5.12 -4.10 -7.62
N PHE A 166 5.41 -3.08 -8.43
CA PHE A 166 5.11 -3.08 -9.88
C PHE A 166 5.99 -4.05 -10.65
N ASN A 167 7.19 -4.34 -10.13
CA ASN A 167 8.16 -5.19 -10.79
C ASN A 167 7.86 -6.66 -10.51
N ARG A 168 7.35 -7.38 -11.53
CA ARG A 168 7.03 -8.80 -11.42
C ARG A 168 8.22 -9.67 -10.99
N LYS A 169 9.45 -9.31 -11.43
CA LYS A 169 10.66 -10.05 -11.01
C LYS A 169 10.94 -9.86 -9.53
N SER A 170 10.70 -8.66 -8.99
CA SER A 170 10.80 -8.39 -7.55
C SER A 170 9.73 -9.17 -6.77
N CYS A 171 8.48 -9.24 -7.25
CA CYS A 171 7.44 -10.09 -6.62
C CYS A 171 7.85 -11.56 -6.59
N ALA A 172 8.33 -12.11 -7.72
CA ALA A 172 8.77 -13.50 -7.79
C ALA A 172 9.97 -13.78 -6.88
N GLU A 173 10.92 -12.86 -6.78
CA GLU A 173 12.10 -13.00 -5.92
C GLU A 173 11.74 -12.90 -4.43
N LEU A 174 10.81 -12.00 -4.07
CA LEU A 174 10.27 -11.94 -2.71
C LEU A 174 9.61 -13.26 -2.32
N LYS A 175 8.75 -13.82 -3.18
CA LYS A 175 8.13 -15.14 -2.92
C LYS A 175 9.15 -16.27 -2.88
N ARG A 176 10.25 -16.18 -3.61
CA ARG A 176 11.33 -17.18 -3.56
C ARG A 176 12.17 -17.11 -2.28
N LEU A 177 12.50 -15.90 -1.81
CA LEU A 177 13.42 -15.69 -0.68
C LEU A 177 12.72 -15.55 0.67
N MET A 178 11.47 -15.07 0.69
CA MET A 178 10.66 -14.76 1.86
C MET A 178 9.21 -15.28 1.68
N PRO A 179 9.03 -16.60 1.42
CA PRO A 179 7.73 -17.18 1.05
C PRO A 179 6.66 -17.05 2.14
N GLU A 180 7.05 -16.83 3.39
CA GLU A 180 6.18 -16.63 4.54
C GLU A 180 5.44 -15.29 4.52
N TYR A 181 5.98 -14.28 3.79
CA TYR A 181 5.34 -12.97 3.64
C TYR A 181 4.40 -12.95 2.45
N LYS A 182 3.27 -12.28 2.59
CA LYS A 182 2.40 -11.98 1.45
C LYS A 182 3.09 -10.99 0.51
N VAL A 183 2.86 -11.19 -0.78
CA VAL A 183 3.33 -10.31 -1.85
C VAL A 183 2.16 -9.99 -2.76
N TYR A 184 1.88 -8.71 -3.00
CA TYR A 184 0.89 -8.29 -3.99
C TYR A 184 1.57 -7.62 -5.16
N TRP A 185 1.15 -7.99 -6.37
CA TRP A 185 1.60 -7.31 -7.56
C TRP A 185 0.84 -6.01 -7.75
N LEU A 186 1.57 -4.88 -7.84
CA LEU A 186 1.00 -3.57 -8.13
C LEU A 186 0.74 -3.42 -9.64
N THR A 187 -0.44 -2.90 -9.98
CA THR A 187 -0.76 -2.59 -11.37
C THR A 187 -1.72 -1.40 -11.50
N GLY A 188 -1.62 -0.69 -12.62
CA GLY A 188 -2.64 0.28 -13.01
C GLY A 188 -3.92 -0.42 -13.52
N SER A 189 -5.03 0.31 -13.55
CA SER A 189 -6.29 -0.16 -14.18
C SER A 189 -6.24 -0.16 -15.70
N LYS A 190 -5.17 0.40 -16.29
CA LYS A 190 -4.94 0.44 -17.74
C LYS A 190 -3.51 0.01 -18.09
N LEU A 191 -3.38 -0.66 -19.23
CA LEU A 191 -2.11 -1.06 -19.82
C LEU A 191 -1.71 -0.06 -20.90
N GLY A 192 -0.45 0.40 -20.88
CA GLY A 192 0.02 1.44 -21.79
C GLY A 192 -0.26 2.86 -21.27
N ARG A 193 0.00 3.84 -22.13
CA ARG A 193 -0.16 5.28 -21.82
C ARG A 193 -0.93 5.99 -22.94
N GLY A 194 -1.58 7.10 -22.57
CA GLY A 194 -2.29 7.94 -23.55
C GLY A 194 -3.59 7.34 -24.06
N LYS A 195 -3.99 7.75 -25.29
CA LYS A 195 -5.28 7.38 -25.90
C LYS A 195 -5.38 5.90 -26.24
N ASP A 196 -4.27 5.21 -26.44
CA ASP A 196 -4.19 3.79 -26.79
C ASP A 196 -4.15 2.86 -25.57
N ALA A 197 -4.24 3.40 -24.37
CA ALA A 197 -4.22 2.62 -23.15
C ALA A 197 -5.48 1.73 -23.06
N LYS A 198 -5.28 0.43 -22.94
CA LYS A 198 -6.36 -0.57 -22.84
C LYS A 198 -6.67 -0.87 -21.39
N SER A 199 -7.94 -1.08 -21.07
CA SER A 199 -8.35 -1.55 -19.74
C SER A 199 -7.69 -2.88 -19.41
N ILE A 200 -7.28 -3.04 -18.14
CA ILE A 200 -6.74 -4.30 -17.63
C ILE A 200 -7.87 -5.36 -17.62
N THR A 201 -7.53 -6.62 -17.84
CA THR A 201 -8.46 -7.76 -17.79
C THR A 201 -8.13 -8.69 -16.64
N THR A 202 -9.12 -9.44 -16.15
CA THR A 202 -8.94 -10.47 -15.12
C THR A 202 -7.93 -11.52 -15.54
N ASP A 203 -7.97 -11.99 -16.78
CA ASP A 203 -7.04 -12.99 -17.31
C ASP A 203 -5.60 -12.49 -17.27
N TYR A 204 -5.37 -11.22 -17.63
CA TYR A 204 -4.04 -10.63 -17.57
C TYR A 204 -3.53 -10.55 -16.13
N VAL A 205 -4.39 -10.19 -15.18
CA VAL A 205 -4.03 -10.14 -13.76
C VAL A 205 -3.75 -11.54 -13.23
N ILE A 206 -4.64 -12.51 -13.43
CA ILE A 206 -4.49 -13.88 -12.95
C ILE A 206 -3.20 -14.50 -13.50
N LYS A 207 -2.93 -14.32 -14.79
CA LYS A 207 -1.69 -14.79 -15.40
C LYS A 207 -0.45 -14.19 -14.74
N ALA A 208 -0.46 -12.89 -14.46
CA ALA A 208 0.64 -12.23 -13.77
C ALA A 208 0.86 -12.76 -12.34
N LEU A 209 -0.23 -13.02 -11.60
CA LEU A 209 -0.18 -13.58 -10.25
C LEU A 209 0.37 -15.02 -10.27
N GLN A 210 -0.02 -15.83 -11.24
CA GLN A 210 0.51 -17.18 -11.44
C GLN A 210 2.02 -17.17 -11.75
N GLU A 211 2.46 -16.29 -12.67
CA GLU A 211 3.88 -16.15 -13.06
C GLU A 211 4.75 -15.70 -11.89
N THR A 212 4.26 -14.80 -11.05
CA THR A 212 4.99 -14.23 -9.93
C THR A 212 4.85 -15.01 -8.63
N LYS A 213 3.88 -15.93 -8.54
CA LYS A 213 3.43 -16.60 -7.32
C LYS A 213 2.99 -15.62 -6.23
N ALA A 214 2.56 -14.42 -6.64
CA ALA A 214 2.04 -13.41 -5.71
C ALA A 214 0.71 -13.87 -5.11
N ASP A 215 0.44 -13.44 -3.88
CA ASP A 215 -0.75 -13.83 -3.12
C ASP A 215 -1.99 -13.02 -3.53
N GLY A 216 -1.77 -11.91 -4.24
CA GLY A 216 -2.85 -11.04 -4.69
C GLY A 216 -2.37 -9.88 -5.56
N VAL A 217 -3.30 -9.01 -5.88
CA VAL A 217 -3.09 -7.79 -6.66
C VAL A 217 -3.47 -6.56 -5.83
N ASP A 218 -2.63 -5.53 -5.92
CA ASP A 218 -2.96 -4.19 -5.44
C ASP A 218 -3.11 -3.27 -6.67
N CYS A 219 -4.35 -2.90 -7.00
CA CYS A 219 -4.72 -2.32 -8.28
C CYS A 219 -5.14 -0.86 -8.15
N GLN A 220 -4.68 -0.01 -9.07
CA GLN A 220 -5.22 1.34 -9.19
C GLN A 220 -6.74 1.27 -9.42
N PHE A 221 -7.50 1.85 -8.49
CA PHE A 221 -8.96 1.81 -8.59
C PHE A 221 -9.48 2.80 -9.63
N ASN A 222 -10.21 2.25 -10.59
CA ASN A 222 -11.02 3.00 -11.52
C ASN A 222 -12.41 2.33 -11.56
N GLY A 223 -13.44 3.02 -11.05
CA GLY A 223 -14.77 2.46 -10.89
C GLY A 223 -15.43 2.00 -12.19
N ASP A 224 -15.03 2.51 -13.36
CA ASP A 224 -15.56 2.07 -14.64
C ASP A 224 -14.93 0.76 -15.14
N ILE A 225 -13.74 0.43 -14.63
CA ILE A 225 -12.97 -0.76 -15.06
C ILE A 225 -13.00 -1.85 -13.99
N ILE A 226 -12.75 -1.47 -12.74
CA ILE A 226 -12.67 -2.40 -11.61
C ILE A 226 -14.07 -2.59 -11.02
N THR A 227 -14.85 -3.45 -11.67
CA THR A 227 -16.22 -3.78 -11.26
C THR A 227 -16.25 -4.81 -10.12
N ALA A 228 -17.42 -5.05 -9.53
CA ALA A 228 -17.60 -6.13 -8.55
C ALA A 228 -17.28 -7.51 -9.16
N ASP A 229 -17.67 -7.77 -10.40
CA ASP A 229 -17.36 -9.02 -11.11
C ASP A 229 -15.86 -9.15 -11.38
N PHE A 230 -15.16 -8.05 -11.67
CA PHE A 230 -13.72 -8.06 -11.85
C PHE A 230 -13.03 -8.52 -10.55
N ILE A 231 -13.37 -7.91 -9.42
CA ILE A 231 -12.79 -8.26 -8.12
C ILE A 231 -13.18 -9.69 -7.72
N LYS A 232 -14.46 -10.05 -7.90
CA LYS A 232 -14.95 -11.40 -7.60
C LYS A 232 -14.19 -12.47 -8.40
N THR A 233 -13.96 -12.27 -9.69
CA THR A 233 -13.22 -13.22 -10.53
C THR A 233 -11.80 -13.45 -10.04
N ILE A 234 -11.09 -12.38 -9.60
CA ILE A 234 -9.75 -12.50 -9.02
C ILE A 234 -9.79 -13.28 -7.70
N ARG A 235 -10.78 -12.99 -6.84
CA ARG A 235 -10.93 -13.65 -5.54
C ARG A 235 -11.37 -15.12 -5.66
N ASP A 236 -12.25 -15.43 -6.60
CA ASP A 236 -12.68 -16.83 -6.89
C ASP A 236 -11.52 -17.66 -7.43
N ALA A 237 -10.53 -17.03 -8.08
CA ALA A 237 -9.28 -17.67 -8.48
C ALA A 237 -8.28 -17.87 -7.30
N GLY A 238 -8.65 -17.48 -6.07
CA GLY A 238 -7.87 -17.68 -4.84
C GLY A 238 -6.90 -16.57 -4.50
N TYR A 239 -7.02 -15.39 -5.13
CA TYR A 239 -6.13 -14.24 -4.91
C TYR A 239 -6.80 -13.13 -4.09
N GLU A 240 -6.01 -12.38 -3.33
CA GLU A 240 -6.46 -11.19 -2.61
C GLU A 240 -6.52 -9.98 -3.55
N PHE A 241 -7.44 -9.03 -3.26
CA PHE A 241 -7.60 -7.81 -4.05
C PHE A 241 -7.56 -6.58 -3.14
N HIS A 242 -6.64 -5.65 -3.43
CA HIS A 242 -6.42 -4.40 -2.74
C HIS A 242 -6.49 -3.24 -3.73
N ALA A 243 -6.72 -2.02 -3.24
CA ALA A 243 -6.93 -0.87 -4.11
C ALA A 243 -6.12 0.36 -3.67
N TRP A 244 -5.55 1.10 -4.64
CA TRP A 244 -4.75 2.31 -4.45
C TRP A 244 -4.99 3.34 -5.56
N THR A 245 -4.58 4.60 -5.47
CA THR A 245 -4.61 5.41 -4.27
C THR A 245 -5.93 6.14 -4.29
N ILE A 246 -6.77 5.98 -3.29
CA ILE A 246 -8.15 6.50 -3.30
C ILE A 246 -8.28 7.54 -2.18
N ASP A 247 -8.38 8.83 -2.53
CA ASP A 247 -8.47 9.95 -1.59
C ASP A 247 -9.89 10.50 -1.42
N ASN A 248 -10.89 9.78 -1.93
CA ASN A 248 -12.30 10.14 -1.86
C ASN A 248 -13.10 9.04 -1.18
N LEU A 249 -13.81 9.37 -0.09
CA LEU A 249 -14.57 8.40 0.70
C LEU A 249 -15.57 7.60 -0.13
N LYS A 250 -16.33 8.25 -1.05
CA LYS A 250 -17.32 7.57 -1.88
C LYS A 250 -16.68 6.48 -2.75
N GLN A 251 -15.50 6.77 -3.31
CA GLN A 251 -14.77 5.78 -4.12
C GLN A 251 -14.16 4.66 -3.25
N SER A 252 -13.71 4.98 -2.04
CA SER A 252 -13.23 3.96 -1.09
C SER A 252 -14.35 3.02 -0.66
N LEU A 253 -15.52 3.56 -0.34
CA LEU A 253 -16.69 2.75 0.01
C LEU A 253 -17.12 1.87 -1.18
N LEU A 254 -17.10 2.41 -2.40
CA LEU A 254 -17.39 1.63 -3.61
C LEU A 254 -16.38 0.50 -3.82
N ALA A 255 -15.09 0.72 -3.56
CA ALA A 255 -14.07 -0.31 -3.65
C ALA A 255 -14.32 -1.43 -2.61
N PHE A 256 -14.65 -1.09 -1.37
CA PHE A 256 -15.03 -2.07 -0.33
C PHE A 256 -16.30 -2.82 -0.68
N GLU A 257 -17.35 -2.13 -1.13
CA GLU A 257 -18.62 -2.74 -1.56
C GLU A 257 -18.38 -3.77 -2.68
N ARG A 258 -17.45 -3.49 -3.59
CA ARG A 258 -17.07 -4.41 -4.67
C ARG A 258 -16.17 -5.56 -4.23
N GLY A 259 -15.67 -5.53 -2.99
CA GLY A 259 -14.90 -6.63 -2.39
C GLY A 259 -13.40 -6.40 -2.27
N ALA A 260 -12.89 -5.16 -2.42
CA ALA A 260 -11.52 -4.83 -2.05
C ALA A 260 -11.33 -5.01 -0.54
N GLN A 261 -10.21 -5.60 -0.13
CA GLN A 261 -9.93 -5.91 1.27
C GLN A 261 -9.33 -4.72 2.01
N THR A 262 -8.52 -3.91 1.34
CA THR A 262 -7.97 -2.66 1.86
C THR A 262 -7.97 -1.57 0.79
N VAL A 263 -7.88 -0.34 1.25
CA VAL A 263 -7.70 0.85 0.42
C VAL A 263 -6.49 1.63 0.90
N THR A 264 -5.50 1.81 0.02
CA THR A 264 -4.38 2.72 0.25
C THR A 264 -4.79 4.15 -0.11
N THR A 265 -4.57 5.12 0.80
CA THR A 265 -5.01 6.52 0.67
C THR A 265 -4.02 7.49 1.29
N ASN A 266 -3.91 8.70 0.73
CA ASN A 266 -3.10 9.78 1.33
C ASN A 266 -3.75 10.41 2.57
N CYS A 267 -5.05 10.15 2.82
CA CYS A 267 -5.84 10.87 3.82
C CYS A 267 -6.76 9.94 4.63
N ALA A 268 -6.21 8.86 5.20
CA ALA A 268 -6.96 7.84 5.93
C ALA A 268 -7.81 8.44 7.08
N LYS A 269 -7.21 9.32 7.89
CA LYS A 269 -7.90 9.98 8.99
C LYS A 269 -9.10 10.84 8.51
N LYS A 270 -8.92 11.61 7.45
CA LYS A 270 -9.98 12.45 6.88
C LYS A 270 -11.16 11.58 6.41
N GLN A 271 -10.88 10.51 5.66
CA GLN A 271 -11.94 9.61 5.17
C GLN A 271 -12.69 8.92 6.31
N LEU A 272 -11.99 8.50 7.37
CA LEU A 272 -12.62 7.91 8.53
C LEU A 272 -13.53 8.92 9.27
N ASP A 273 -13.10 10.18 9.38
CA ASP A 273 -13.92 11.22 10.03
C ASP A 273 -15.17 11.55 9.21
N GLU A 274 -15.02 11.67 7.88
CA GLU A 274 -16.16 11.85 6.96
C GLU A 274 -17.15 10.68 7.07
N PHE A 275 -16.65 9.44 7.13
CA PHE A 275 -17.49 8.26 7.32
C PHE A 275 -18.28 8.32 8.64
N LYS A 276 -17.60 8.60 9.76
CA LYS A 276 -18.24 8.73 11.07
C LYS A 276 -19.27 9.87 11.12
N ALA A 277 -19.04 10.95 10.39
CA ALA A 277 -19.98 12.07 10.31
C ALA A 277 -21.22 11.72 9.50
N SER A 278 -21.09 10.89 8.45
CA SER A 278 -22.23 10.47 7.60
C SER A 278 -23.11 9.39 8.25
N ALA A 279 -22.62 8.72 9.30
CA ALA A 279 -23.34 7.68 10.05
C ALA A 279 -24.16 8.20 11.23
N LYS A 280 -24.08 9.52 11.49
CA LYS A 280 -24.88 10.22 12.52
C LYS A 280 -26.11 10.86 11.89
#